data_5e315531553b13f0d3b833e75d4c8916
#
_entry.id   5e315531553b13f0d3b833e75d4c8916
#
_cell.length_a   1.000
_cell.length_b   1.000
_cell.length_c   1.000
_cell.angle_alpha   90.00
_cell.angle_beta   90.00
_cell.angle_gamma   90.00
#
_symmetry.space_group_name_H-M   'P 1'
#
loop_
_entity.id
_entity.type
_entity.pdbx_description
1 polymer ?
#
loop_
_entity_poly.entity_id
_entity_poly.type
_entity_poly.pdbx_seq_one_letter_code
_entity_poly.pdbx_strand_id
1 'polypeptide(L)'
;MYKRQLKHENLIELIEAKEIGDGFAMVFKWADGDCMGRMYPAAYRRFIQLPINDRLAVFSDILSFLECVVSRNYVAIDFYDGSIMYDFVNGKTTICDIDLFRKQPCVNDMGHMWGNSRFQSPEEHQLGADIDEITNVYTLGATAFALFGEYNRTREKWQLSDKLFEIATRAVSDDRANRQQTIRQFTAEWEAAQ
;
A
#
# COMPACT_ATOMS: atom_id res chain seq x y z
N MET A 1 -6.66 -7.94 16.50
CA MET A 1 -5.99 -7.07 17.49
C MET A 1 -5.15 -6.04 16.75
N TYR A 2 -5.34 -4.74 16.98
CA TYR A 2 -4.58 -3.67 16.31
C TYR A 2 -3.06 -3.85 16.49
N LYS A 3 -2.26 -3.53 15.46
CA LYS A 3 -0.81 -3.80 15.43
C LYS A 3 -0.02 -2.72 16.19
N ARG A 4 -0.21 -2.61 17.49
CA ARG A 4 0.42 -1.60 18.38
C ARG A 4 1.94 -1.47 18.24
N GLN A 5 2.60 -2.50 17.72
CA GLN A 5 4.04 -2.52 17.51
C GLN A 5 4.49 -1.85 16.21
N LEU A 6 3.56 -1.58 15.29
CA LEU A 6 3.84 -0.77 14.11
C LEU A 6 3.74 0.71 14.51
N LYS A 7 4.85 1.43 14.35
CA LYS A 7 4.93 2.88 14.55
C LYS A 7 5.65 3.46 13.36
N HIS A 8 5.04 4.44 12.71
CA HIS A 8 5.58 5.16 11.57
C HIS A 8 4.97 6.56 11.55
N GLU A 9 5.71 7.55 11.05
CA GLU A 9 5.24 8.94 11.00
C GLU A 9 4.00 9.12 10.12
N ASN A 10 3.88 8.31 9.07
CA ASN A 10 2.70 8.31 8.19
C ASN A 10 1.59 7.37 8.67
N LEU A 11 1.77 6.57 9.71
CA LEU A 11 0.71 5.71 10.25
C LEU A 11 -0.20 6.51 11.19
N ILE A 12 -1.51 6.32 11.04
CA ILE A 12 -2.49 6.91 11.96
C ILE A 12 -2.17 6.55 13.40
N GLU A 13 -2.12 7.56 14.27
CA GLU A 13 -1.75 7.42 15.68
C GLU A 13 -2.88 6.81 16.49
N LEU A 14 -2.63 5.64 17.12
CA LEU A 14 -3.53 5.06 18.09
C LEU A 14 -3.36 5.74 19.44
N ILE A 15 -4.43 6.42 19.91
CA ILE A 15 -4.47 7.08 21.23
C ILE A 15 -4.79 6.06 22.30
N GLU A 16 -5.88 5.31 22.13
CA GLU A 16 -6.39 4.38 23.14
C GLU A 16 -6.96 3.12 22.49
N ALA A 17 -6.81 1.98 23.16
CA ALA A 17 -7.54 0.77 22.83
C ALA A 17 -7.98 0.10 24.13
N LYS A 18 -9.27 -0.17 24.28
CA LYS A 18 -9.86 -0.79 25.44
C LYS A 18 -10.88 -1.86 25.08
N GLU A 19 -11.04 -2.83 25.94
CA GLU A 19 -12.10 -3.84 25.86
C GLU A 19 -13.45 -3.21 26.20
N ILE A 20 -14.46 -3.53 25.42
CA ILE A 20 -15.84 -3.12 25.64
C ILE A 20 -16.75 -4.32 25.35
N GLY A 21 -17.31 -4.93 26.40
CA GLY A 21 -18.05 -6.18 26.25
C GLY A 21 -17.18 -7.27 25.64
N ASP A 22 -17.66 -7.89 24.57
CA ASP A 22 -16.95 -8.95 23.84
C ASP A 22 -16.02 -8.40 22.71
N GLY A 23 -15.86 -7.09 22.61
CA GLY A 23 -15.09 -6.43 21.55
C GLY A 23 -14.06 -5.43 22.06
N PHE A 24 -13.49 -4.68 21.13
CA PHE A 24 -12.53 -3.64 21.42
C PHE A 24 -12.97 -2.30 20.80
N ALA A 25 -12.80 -1.22 21.55
CA ALA A 25 -12.85 0.13 21.00
C ALA A 25 -11.42 0.64 20.79
N MET A 26 -11.17 1.20 19.63
CA MET A 26 -9.89 1.87 19.32
C MET A 26 -10.17 3.33 18.98
N VAL A 27 -9.44 4.22 19.63
CA VAL A 27 -9.51 5.67 19.42
C VAL A 27 -8.22 6.11 18.74
N PHE A 28 -8.36 6.72 17.59
CA PHE A 28 -7.24 7.26 16.83
C PHE A 28 -7.24 8.78 16.88
N LYS A 29 -6.06 9.37 16.74
CA LYS A 29 -5.95 10.79 16.47
C LYS A 29 -6.65 11.08 15.14
N TRP A 30 -7.40 12.18 15.12
CA TRP A 30 -8.04 12.60 13.88
C TRP A 30 -6.99 12.86 12.79
N ALA A 31 -7.21 12.28 11.61
CA ALA A 31 -6.41 12.53 10.43
C ALA A 31 -7.18 13.48 9.52
N ASP A 32 -6.58 14.63 9.23
CA ASP A 32 -7.10 15.55 8.23
C ASP A 32 -6.84 15.03 6.82
N GLY A 33 -7.66 15.44 5.87
CA GLY A 33 -7.53 15.06 4.47
C GLY A 33 -8.65 14.14 3.98
N ASP A 34 -8.50 13.73 2.72
CA ASP A 34 -9.47 12.90 2.01
C ASP A 34 -8.91 11.50 1.78
N CYS A 35 -9.77 10.48 1.92
CA CYS A 35 -9.45 9.11 1.57
C CYS A 35 -9.31 8.95 0.05
N MET A 36 -8.25 8.28 -0.39
CA MET A 36 -7.93 8.07 -1.80
C MET A 36 -8.72 6.92 -2.45
N GLY A 37 -9.49 6.19 -1.66
CA GLY A 37 -10.26 5.04 -2.14
C GLY A 37 -11.27 5.38 -3.24
N ARG A 38 -11.54 4.42 -4.10
CA ARG A 38 -12.48 4.55 -5.22
C ARG A 38 -13.88 5.04 -4.80
N MET A 39 -14.27 4.81 -3.54
CA MET A 39 -15.54 5.31 -2.99
C MET A 39 -15.58 6.85 -2.89
N TYR A 40 -14.40 7.47 -2.97
CA TYR A 40 -14.21 8.93 -2.88
C TYR A 40 -13.58 9.50 -4.17
N PRO A 41 -14.26 9.38 -5.32
CA PRO A 41 -13.67 9.70 -6.63
C PRO A 41 -13.29 11.18 -6.78
N ALA A 42 -13.85 12.07 -5.96
CA ALA A 42 -13.48 13.49 -5.97
C ALA A 42 -12.05 13.69 -5.42
N ALA A 43 -11.71 13.01 -4.33
CA ALA A 43 -10.38 13.05 -3.73
C ALA A 43 -9.32 12.51 -4.71
N TYR A 44 -9.59 11.35 -5.32
CA TYR A 44 -8.69 10.77 -6.32
C TYR A 44 -8.48 11.69 -7.53
N ARG A 45 -9.55 12.27 -8.11
CA ARG A 45 -9.43 13.22 -9.23
C ARG A 45 -8.62 14.47 -8.85
N ARG A 46 -8.75 14.95 -7.63
CA ARG A 46 -7.93 16.06 -7.13
C ARG A 46 -6.47 15.65 -6.97
N PHE A 47 -6.22 14.45 -6.48
CA PHE A 47 -4.87 13.91 -6.27
C PHE A 47 -4.09 13.75 -7.57
N ILE A 48 -4.67 13.18 -8.62
CA ILE A 48 -3.98 12.99 -9.91
C ILE A 48 -3.66 14.30 -10.63
N GLN A 49 -4.24 15.42 -10.18
CA GLN A 49 -3.93 16.76 -10.68
C GLN A 49 -2.78 17.44 -9.90
N LEU A 50 -2.32 16.84 -8.80
CA LEU A 50 -1.14 17.35 -8.09
C LEU A 50 0.10 17.29 -8.98
N PRO A 51 1.07 18.19 -8.74
CA PRO A 51 2.39 18.06 -9.33
C PRO A 51 2.97 16.66 -9.15
N ILE A 52 3.72 16.18 -10.14
CA ILE A 52 4.33 14.85 -10.10
C ILE A 52 5.18 14.67 -8.83
N ASN A 53 5.94 15.68 -8.44
CA ASN A 53 6.81 15.61 -7.25
C ASN A 53 6.02 15.39 -5.96
N ASP A 54 4.84 15.99 -5.83
CA ASP A 54 3.99 15.79 -4.65
C ASP A 54 3.46 14.34 -4.60
N ARG A 55 3.08 13.78 -5.75
CA ARG A 55 2.66 12.37 -5.83
C ARG A 55 3.80 11.40 -5.61
N LEU A 56 5.02 11.74 -6.04
CA LEU A 56 6.24 10.98 -5.76
C LEU A 56 6.55 11.00 -4.25
N ALA A 57 6.36 12.14 -3.58
CA ALA A 57 6.50 12.21 -2.13
C ALA A 57 5.51 11.29 -1.40
N VAL A 58 4.24 11.26 -1.81
CA VAL A 58 3.25 10.31 -1.27
C VAL A 58 3.69 8.85 -1.50
N PHE A 59 4.22 8.53 -2.67
CA PHE A 59 4.70 7.18 -2.93
C PHE A 59 5.93 6.82 -2.10
N SER A 60 6.84 7.79 -1.88
CA SER A 60 7.98 7.62 -0.96
C SER A 60 7.53 7.34 0.48
N ASP A 61 6.49 8.03 0.98
CA ASP A 61 5.89 7.78 2.29
C ASP A 61 5.35 6.33 2.39
N ILE A 62 4.72 5.83 1.31
CA ILE A 62 4.21 4.46 1.24
C ILE A 62 5.35 3.44 1.23
N LEU A 63 6.41 3.68 0.46
CA LEU A 63 7.61 2.84 0.42
C LEU A 63 8.22 2.71 1.82
N SER A 64 8.49 3.84 2.47
CA SER A 64 9.03 3.91 3.83
C SER A 64 8.15 3.17 4.85
N PHE A 65 6.83 3.34 4.74
CA PHE A 65 5.89 2.63 5.62
C PHE A 65 5.94 1.11 5.41
N LEU A 66 5.92 0.62 4.18
CA LEU A 66 5.94 -0.82 3.91
C LEU A 66 7.30 -1.45 4.26
N GLU A 67 8.41 -0.73 4.13
CA GLU A 67 9.70 -1.16 4.68
C GLU A 67 9.64 -1.31 6.21
N CYS A 68 9.00 -0.37 6.89
CA CYS A 68 8.77 -0.48 8.33
C CYS A 68 7.92 -1.71 8.69
N VAL A 69 6.86 -2.00 7.92
CA VAL A 69 6.00 -3.19 8.09
C VAL A 69 6.83 -4.47 8.02
N VAL A 70 7.65 -4.63 6.98
CA VAL A 70 8.50 -5.81 6.78
C VAL A 70 9.57 -5.90 7.86
N SER A 71 10.22 -4.79 8.25
CA SER A 71 11.21 -4.77 9.32
C SER A 71 10.66 -5.26 10.67
N ARG A 72 9.36 -5.19 10.86
CA ARG A 72 8.63 -5.69 12.04
C ARG A 72 8.06 -7.09 11.82
N ASN A 73 8.46 -7.76 10.73
CA ASN A 73 8.04 -9.10 10.35
C ASN A 73 6.51 -9.20 10.12
N TYR A 74 5.94 -8.20 9.43
CA TYR A 74 4.55 -8.22 8.97
C TYR A 74 4.48 -8.19 7.45
N VAL A 75 3.39 -8.72 6.91
CA VAL A 75 2.91 -8.52 5.54
C VAL A 75 1.62 -7.68 5.60
N ALA A 76 1.55 -6.69 4.73
CA ALA A 76 0.37 -5.84 4.59
C ALA A 76 -0.67 -6.56 3.72
N ILE A 77 -1.73 -7.05 4.34
CA ILE A 77 -2.89 -7.63 3.66
C ILE A 77 -3.95 -6.55 3.58
N ASP A 78 -4.67 -6.48 2.45
CA ASP A 78 -5.67 -5.46 2.17
C ASP A 78 -5.13 -4.01 2.22
N PHE A 79 -3.89 -3.82 1.79
CA PHE A 79 -3.35 -2.48 1.59
C PHE A 79 -3.67 -1.99 0.18
N TYR A 80 -4.35 -0.85 0.07
CA TYR A 80 -4.83 -0.29 -1.20
C TYR A 80 -5.02 1.22 -1.09
N ASP A 81 -5.53 1.86 -2.13
CA ASP A 81 -5.79 3.30 -2.18
C ASP A 81 -6.74 3.79 -1.07
N GLY A 82 -7.67 2.94 -0.60
CA GLY A 82 -8.56 3.23 0.52
C GLY A 82 -7.88 3.27 1.88
N SER A 83 -6.69 2.69 2.00
CA SER A 83 -5.85 2.76 3.21
C SER A 83 -5.06 4.07 3.30
N ILE A 84 -5.13 4.95 2.30
CA ILE A 84 -4.33 6.16 2.19
C ILE A 84 -5.25 7.38 2.30
N MET A 85 -4.94 8.29 3.22
CA MET A 85 -5.51 9.63 3.31
C MET A 85 -4.46 10.66 2.92
N TYR A 86 -4.88 11.70 2.22
CA TYR A 86 -4.01 12.81 1.85
C TYR A 86 -4.61 14.16 2.25
N ASP A 87 -3.87 14.90 3.04
CA ASP A 87 -4.20 16.28 3.40
C ASP A 87 -3.67 17.23 2.33
N PHE A 88 -4.58 17.72 1.51
CA PHE A 88 -4.26 18.65 0.41
C PHE A 88 -3.86 20.07 0.86
N VAL A 89 -4.01 20.39 2.13
CA VAL A 89 -3.62 21.69 2.67
C VAL A 89 -2.17 21.65 3.15
N ASN A 90 -1.81 20.59 3.87
CA ASN A 90 -0.51 20.45 4.48
C ASN A 90 0.44 19.49 3.70
N GLY A 91 -0.04 18.87 2.62
CA GLY A 91 0.75 17.91 1.82
C GLY A 91 1.13 16.65 2.60
N LYS A 92 0.25 16.19 3.50
CA LYS A 92 0.57 15.10 4.42
C LYS A 92 -0.15 13.81 4.03
N THR A 93 0.62 12.71 3.96
CA THR A 93 0.11 11.35 3.83
C THR A 93 -0.20 10.78 5.21
N THR A 94 -1.36 10.14 5.36
CA THR A 94 -1.69 9.33 6.55
C THR A 94 -2.18 7.96 6.09
N ILE A 95 -1.57 6.90 6.61
CA ILE A 95 -1.93 5.51 6.32
C ILE A 95 -2.82 5.00 7.45
N CYS A 96 -3.93 4.39 7.07
CA CYS A 96 -4.96 3.84 7.95
C CYS A 96 -5.18 2.35 7.65
N ASP A 97 -6.10 1.73 8.35
CA ASP A 97 -6.66 0.41 8.02
C ASP A 97 -5.61 -0.71 7.90
N ILE A 98 -4.91 -0.96 9.01
CA ILE A 98 -3.88 -2.01 9.09
C ILE A 98 -4.36 -3.28 9.82
N ASP A 99 -5.67 -3.46 9.93
CA ASP A 99 -6.27 -4.49 10.79
C ASP A 99 -5.96 -5.91 10.28
N LEU A 100 -5.87 -6.08 8.97
CA LEU A 100 -5.64 -7.37 8.34
C LEU A 100 -4.16 -7.73 8.17
N PHE A 101 -3.22 -6.85 8.54
CA PHE A 101 -1.79 -7.18 8.48
C PHE A 101 -1.48 -8.41 9.34
N ARG A 102 -0.70 -9.33 8.80
CA ARG A 102 -0.32 -10.60 9.48
C ARG A 102 1.18 -10.69 9.68
N LYS A 103 1.60 -11.51 10.65
CA LYS A 103 3.01 -11.91 10.75
C LYS A 103 3.38 -12.75 9.53
N GLN A 104 4.58 -12.48 8.98
CA GLN A 104 5.07 -13.22 7.82
C GLN A 104 6.15 -14.24 8.23
N PRO A 105 6.36 -15.31 7.44
CA PRO A 105 5.46 -15.70 6.34
C PRO A 105 4.14 -16.22 6.88
N CYS A 106 3.08 -16.09 6.09
CA CYS A 106 1.80 -16.72 6.37
C CYS A 106 1.22 -17.35 5.10
N VAL A 107 0.18 -18.13 5.26
CA VAL A 107 -0.45 -18.84 4.14
C VAL A 107 -1.84 -18.27 3.91
N ASN A 108 -2.25 -18.19 2.65
CA ASN A 108 -3.63 -17.89 2.28
C ASN A 108 -4.54 -19.06 2.72
N ASP A 109 -5.20 -18.89 3.83
CA ASP A 109 -6.12 -19.87 4.44
C ASP A 109 -7.58 -19.70 4.02
N MET A 110 -7.86 -18.72 3.13
CA MET A 110 -9.21 -18.33 2.71
C MET A 110 -9.53 -18.66 1.25
N GLY A 111 -8.51 -18.89 0.41
CA GLY A 111 -8.64 -19.02 -1.04
C GLY A 111 -8.72 -17.66 -1.72
N HIS A 112 -9.76 -16.88 -1.47
CA HIS A 112 -9.85 -15.47 -1.86
C HIS A 112 -9.70 -14.62 -0.61
N MET A 113 -8.57 -13.96 -0.47
CA MET A 113 -8.30 -13.12 0.70
C MET A 113 -9.13 -11.82 0.66
N TRP A 114 -9.39 -11.26 1.82
CA TRP A 114 -9.97 -9.92 1.92
C TRP A 114 -9.07 -8.91 1.22
N GLY A 115 -9.68 -7.95 0.54
CA GLY A 115 -8.95 -6.87 -0.09
C GLY A 115 -9.56 -6.37 -1.39
N ASN A 116 -8.93 -5.33 -1.93
CA ASN A 116 -9.31 -4.76 -3.22
C ASN A 116 -8.57 -5.49 -4.36
N SER A 117 -9.29 -6.20 -5.21
CA SER A 117 -8.73 -7.04 -6.29
C SER A 117 -7.80 -6.31 -7.26
N ARG A 118 -7.85 -4.98 -7.32
CA ARG A 118 -6.93 -4.18 -8.15
C ARG A 118 -5.50 -4.15 -7.60
N PHE A 119 -5.35 -4.39 -6.29
CA PHE A 119 -4.08 -4.35 -5.57
C PHE A 119 -3.62 -5.74 -5.13
N GLN A 120 -4.49 -6.74 -5.21
CA GLN A 120 -4.20 -8.12 -4.82
C GLN A 120 -3.37 -8.83 -5.88
N SER A 121 -2.39 -9.56 -5.39
CA SER A 121 -1.55 -10.46 -6.19
C SER A 121 -2.28 -11.78 -6.49
N PRO A 122 -1.84 -12.56 -7.49
CA PRO A 122 -2.44 -13.87 -7.81
C PRO A 122 -2.49 -14.83 -6.62
N GLU A 123 -1.46 -14.85 -5.78
CA GLU A 123 -1.38 -15.72 -4.60
C GLU A 123 -2.44 -15.41 -3.55
N GLU A 124 -2.95 -14.19 -3.48
CA GLU A 124 -4.05 -13.81 -2.58
C GLU A 124 -5.41 -14.40 -3.02
N HIS A 125 -5.47 -14.96 -4.23
CA HIS A 125 -6.62 -15.70 -4.78
C HIS A 125 -6.43 -17.22 -4.80
N GLN A 126 -5.32 -17.71 -4.27
CA GLN A 126 -4.98 -19.13 -4.30
C GLN A 126 -4.87 -19.73 -2.89
N LEU A 127 -5.76 -20.66 -2.54
CA LEU A 127 -5.72 -21.35 -1.25
C LEU A 127 -4.38 -22.10 -1.07
N GLY A 128 -3.76 -21.90 0.08
CA GLY A 128 -2.48 -22.53 0.42
C GLY A 128 -1.25 -21.83 -0.13
N ALA A 129 -1.41 -20.71 -0.87
CA ALA A 129 -0.27 -19.95 -1.36
C ALA A 129 0.45 -19.20 -0.25
N ASP A 130 1.76 -19.01 -0.39
CA ASP A 130 2.56 -18.21 0.53
C ASP A 130 2.26 -16.71 0.36
N ILE A 131 2.06 -16.04 1.48
CA ILE A 131 1.83 -14.60 1.60
C ILE A 131 2.96 -14.00 2.43
N ASP A 132 3.75 -13.16 1.79
CA ASP A 132 4.97 -12.61 2.37
C ASP A 132 5.34 -11.24 1.75
N GLU A 133 6.57 -10.81 1.94
CA GLU A 133 7.11 -9.55 1.40
C GLU A 133 6.97 -9.43 -0.12
N ILE A 134 7.09 -10.55 -0.88
CA ILE A 134 6.96 -10.53 -2.35
C ILE A 134 5.51 -10.22 -2.77
N THR A 135 4.53 -10.60 -1.94
CA THR A 135 3.13 -10.20 -2.09
C THR A 135 2.99 -8.67 -1.99
N ASN A 136 3.68 -8.05 -1.02
CA ASN A 136 3.66 -6.59 -0.89
C ASN A 136 4.43 -5.85 -1.98
N VAL A 137 5.40 -6.47 -2.63
CA VAL A 137 6.02 -5.91 -3.86
C VAL A 137 4.97 -5.77 -4.96
N TYR A 138 4.08 -6.76 -5.14
CA TYR A 138 2.97 -6.63 -6.09
C TYR A 138 2.04 -5.46 -5.72
N THR A 139 1.69 -5.34 -4.45
CA THR A 139 0.86 -4.24 -3.94
C THR A 139 1.51 -2.88 -4.21
N LEU A 140 2.84 -2.74 -4.05
CA LEU A 140 3.59 -1.53 -4.40
C LEU A 140 3.49 -1.19 -5.88
N GLY A 141 3.70 -2.16 -6.77
CA GLY A 141 3.55 -1.97 -8.21
C GLY A 141 2.13 -1.53 -8.58
N ALA A 142 1.11 -2.18 -8.01
CA ALA A 142 -0.30 -1.80 -8.21
C ALA A 142 -0.59 -0.39 -7.70
N THR A 143 0.01 0.00 -6.56
CA THR A 143 -0.10 1.35 -6.00
C THR A 143 0.57 2.38 -6.92
N ALA A 144 1.74 2.09 -7.49
CA ALA A 144 2.37 2.96 -8.47
C ALA A 144 1.47 3.20 -9.69
N PHE A 145 0.83 2.15 -10.22
CA PHE A 145 -0.15 2.31 -11.31
C PHE A 145 -1.39 3.09 -10.88
N ALA A 146 -1.83 2.97 -9.65
CA ALA A 146 -2.93 3.79 -9.15
C ALA A 146 -2.55 5.29 -9.09
N LEU A 147 -1.35 5.61 -8.61
CA LEU A 147 -0.91 6.99 -8.41
C LEU A 147 -0.42 7.67 -9.70
N PHE A 148 0.15 6.92 -10.66
CA PHE A 148 0.82 7.47 -11.84
C PHE A 148 0.28 6.98 -13.18
N GLY A 149 -0.65 6.02 -13.19
CA GLY A 149 -1.23 5.43 -14.40
C GLY A 149 -2.76 5.41 -14.40
N GLU A 150 -3.42 6.11 -13.48
CA GLU A 150 -4.88 6.10 -13.35
C GLU A 150 -5.46 4.67 -13.27
N TYR A 151 -4.81 3.79 -12.50
CA TYR A 151 -5.09 2.34 -12.37
C TYR A 151 -4.88 1.54 -13.67
N ASN A 152 -4.38 2.16 -14.72
CA ASN A 152 -4.11 1.51 -15.99
C ASN A 152 -2.66 1.04 -16.02
N ARG A 153 -2.43 -0.22 -16.39
CA ARG A 153 -1.09 -0.82 -16.46
C ARG A 153 -0.51 -0.74 -17.87
N THR A 154 -0.92 0.25 -18.66
CA THR A 154 -0.38 0.48 -20.00
C THR A 154 0.52 1.70 -20.05
N ARG A 155 1.48 1.70 -20.99
CA ARG A 155 2.46 2.78 -21.14
C ARG A 155 1.82 4.12 -21.50
N GLU A 156 0.72 4.12 -22.24
CA GLU A 156 0.03 5.34 -22.67
C GLU A 156 -0.53 6.17 -21.52
N LYS A 157 -0.90 5.51 -20.42
CA LYS A 157 -1.45 6.19 -19.23
C LYS A 157 -0.39 6.51 -18.17
N TRP A 158 0.79 5.94 -18.33
CA TRP A 158 1.88 6.14 -17.39
C TRP A 158 2.51 7.52 -17.50
N GLN A 159 2.65 8.23 -16.38
CA GLN A 159 3.06 9.64 -16.34
C GLN A 159 4.53 9.84 -15.94
N LEU A 160 5.26 8.78 -15.64
CA LEU A 160 6.68 8.83 -15.28
C LEU A 160 7.57 8.27 -16.41
N SER A 161 8.87 8.11 -16.13
CA SER A 161 9.84 7.56 -17.07
C SER A 161 9.53 6.11 -17.48
N ASP A 162 10.07 5.68 -18.63
CA ASP A 162 9.98 4.28 -19.09
C ASP A 162 10.61 3.31 -18.11
N LYS A 163 11.71 3.71 -17.48
CA LYS A 163 12.40 2.88 -16.49
C LYS A 163 11.55 2.64 -15.24
N LEU A 164 10.85 3.65 -14.74
CA LEU A 164 9.90 3.51 -13.64
C LEU A 164 8.68 2.67 -14.03
N PHE A 165 8.24 2.75 -15.29
CA PHE A 165 7.19 1.88 -15.82
C PHE A 165 7.61 0.40 -15.81
N GLU A 166 8.84 0.10 -16.27
CA GLU A 166 9.40 -1.26 -16.26
C GLU A 166 9.50 -1.83 -14.83
N ILE A 167 9.95 -1.01 -13.86
CA ILE A 167 10.04 -1.41 -12.45
C ILE A 167 8.65 -1.73 -11.89
N ALA A 168 7.66 -0.87 -12.12
CA ALA A 168 6.28 -1.10 -11.66
C ALA A 168 5.64 -2.31 -12.36
N THR A 169 5.89 -2.49 -13.67
CA THR A 169 5.39 -3.64 -14.45
C THR A 169 5.96 -4.97 -13.94
N ARG A 170 7.27 -4.98 -13.64
CA ARG A 170 7.90 -6.17 -13.05
C ARG A 170 7.32 -6.52 -11.69
N ALA A 171 7.02 -5.54 -10.86
CA ALA A 171 6.44 -5.74 -9.54
C ALA A 171 5.05 -6.39 -9.59
N VAL A 172 4.25 -6.11 -10.62
CA VAL A 172 2.93 -6.72 -10.82
C VAL A 172 2.93 -7.93 -11.73
N SER A 173 4.08 -8.61 -11.90
CA SER A 173 4.15 -9.88 -12.62
C SER A 173 3.31 -10.95 -11.91
N ASP A 174 2.56 -11.75 -12.68
CA ASP A 174 1.83 -12.89 -12.13
C ASP A 174 2.78 -13.95 -11.56
N ASP A 175 3.94 -14.12 -12.20
CA ASP A 175 5.01 -14.98 -11.68
C ASP A 175 5.82 -14.24 -10.60
N ARG A 176 5.72 -14.72 -9.37
CA ARG A 176 6.46 -14.18 -8.20
C ARG A 176 7.97 -14.15 -8.40
N ALA A 177 8.53 -15.13 -9.14
CA ALA A 177 9.96 -15.21 -9.38
C ALA A 177 10.50 -14.04 -10.24
N ASN A 178 9.65 -13.44 -11.05
CA ASN A 178 10.00 -12.29 -11.89
C ASN A 178 9.96 -10.96 -11.14
N ARG A 179 9.28 -10.88 -9.99
CA ARG A 179 9.17 -9.64 -9.20
C ARG A 179 10.49 -9.30 -8.51
N GLN A 180 10.61 -8.08 -8.03
CA GLN A 180 11.61 -7.77 -7.00
C GLN A 180 11.34 -8.67 -5.79
N GLN A 181 12.39 -9.23 -5.22
CA GLN A 181 12.25 -10.24 -4.16
C GLN A 181 12.10 -9.62 -2.77
N THR A 182 12.33 -8.31 -2.65
CA THR A 182 12.13 -7.55 -1.41
C THR A 182 11.59 -6.15 -1.73
N ILE A 183 10.88 -5.55 -0.77
CA ILE A 183 10.49 -4.13 -0.84
C ILE A 183 11.73 -3.26 -0.97
N ARG A 184 12.79 -3.54 -0.23
CA ARG A 184 14.06 -2.79 -0.31
C ARG A 184 14.68 -2.85 -1.70
N GLN A 185 14.59 -3.98 -2.40
CA GLN A 185 15.05 -4.06 -3.79
C GLN A 185 14.20 -3.16 -4.69
N PHE A 186 12.86 -3.21 -4.55
CA PHE A 186 11.96 -2.33 -5.30
C PHE A 186 12.28 -0.86 -5.04
N THR A 187 12.39 -0.46 -3.76
CA THR A 187 12.71 0.93 -3.37
C THR A 187 14.03 1.39 -3.99
N ALA A 188 15.10 0.59 -3.86
CA ALA A 188 16.42 0.96 -4.39
C ALA A 188 16.40 1.14 -5.92
N GLU A 189 15.70 0.26 -6.65
CA GLU A 189 15.55 0.38 -8.10
C GLU A 189 14.71 1.59 -8.50
N TRP A 190 13.63 1.86 -7.73
CA TRP A 190 12.75 2.99 -7.95
C TRP A 190 13.49 4.33 -7.76
N GLU A 191 14.19 4.49 -6.64
CA GLU A 191 14.98 5.69 -6.32
C GLU A 191 16.11 5.93 -7.34
N ALA A 192 16.79 4.87 -7.76
CA ALA A 192 17.85 4.98 -8.78
C ALA A 192 17.33 5.34 -10.18
N ALA A 193 16.02 5.25 -10.42
CA ALA A 193 15.37 5.54 -11.70
C ALA A 193 14.64 6.90 -11.74
N GLN A 194 14.57 7.60 -10.62
CA GLN A 194 14.03 8.97 -10.52
C GLN A 194 15.05 9.98 -11.03
#